data_2ff8be1ee82f72594e4b55230613aa63
#
_entry.id   2ff8be1ee82f72594e4b55230613aa63
#
_cell.length_a   1.000
_cell.length_b   1.000
_cell.length_c   1.000
_cell.angle_alpha   90.00
_cell.angle_beta   90.00
_cell.angle_gamma   90.00
#
_symmetry.space_group_name_H-M   'P 1'
#
loop_
_entity.id
_entity.type
_entity.pdbx_description
1 polymer ?
#
loop_
_entity_poly.entity_id
_entity_poly.type
_entity_poly.pdbx_seq_one_letter_code
_entity_poly.pdbx_strand_id
1 'polypeptide(L)'
;MKQRYILRYCSAIVLISLLAGCSQAPTNLSDSKKIIERYYDSGKFDAELDGVIDLAKKYFNRIQPNEHSAVIFDIDDTVLSNYHDMKSIDFGYIPKLSHDWILQADAPVIPQSKELYDQLVAQGFHIIFLTGRQADEYEASLKNLQLRGFNQFDRVIVRGPEEKKLSAKDYKTAHRKALTEQGYTIEGSVGDQWSDLEGGYTGHVVKLPNYTYKID
;
A
#
# COMPACT_ATOMS: atom_id res chain seq x y z
N MET A 1 19.94 -81.91 4.30
CA MET A 1 19.15 -80.66 4.60
C MET A 1 19.70 -79.51 3.77
N LYS A 2 19.03 -79.13 2.73
CA LYS A 2 19.42 -77.99 1.83
C LYS A 2 18.49 -76.85 2.09
N GLN A 3 19.01 -75.78 2.71
CA GLN A 3 18.28 -74.55 2.96
C GLN A 3 18.28 -73.69 1.69
N ARG A 4 17.11 -73.37 1.15
CA ARG A 4 16.96 -72.49 -0.02
C ARG A 4 16.80 -71.06 0.50
N TYR A 5 17.71 -70.19 0.14
CA TYR A 5 17.58 -68.74 0.32
C TYR A 5 16.76 -68.13 -0.81
N ILE A 6 15.57 -67.57 -0.47
CA ILE A 6 14.75 -66.80 -1.38
C ILE A 6 15.22 -65.36 -1.31
N LEU A 7 15.83 -64.88 -2.39
CA LEU A 7 16.21 -63.50 -2.58
C LEU A 7 14.94 -62.71 -2.99
N ARG A 8 14.47 -61.80 -2.11
CA ARG A 8 13.39 -60.86 -2.45
C ARG A 8 14.04 -59.60 -3.05
N TYR A 9 13.83 -59.38 -4.34
CA TYR A 9 14.14 -58.12 -5.01
C TYR A 9 13.04 -57.12 -4.66
N CYS A 10 13.34 -56.09 -3.86
CA CYS A 10 12.52 -54.89 -3.72
C CYS A 10 12.84 -53.99 -4.89
N SER A 11 11.95 -53.91 -5.88
CA SER A 11 12.01 -52.91 -6.93
C SER A 11 11.56 -51.59 -6.36
N ALA A 12 12.49 -50.70 -6.08
CA ALA A 12 12.21 -49.31 -5.75
C ALA A 12 11.82 -48.56 -7.05
N ILE A 13 10.54 -48.30 -7.23
CA ILE A 13 10.05 -47.40 -8.28
C ILE A 13 10.35 -45.97 -7.83
N VAL A 14 11.40 -45.37 -8.39
CA VAL A 14 11.71 -43.96 -8.23
C VAL A 14 10.73 -43.16 -9.12
N LEU A 15 9.71 -42.58 -8.50
CA LEU A 15 8.80 -41.66 -9.18
C LEU A 15 9.53 -40.34 -9.37
N ILE A 16 10.12 -40.14 -10.54
CA ILE A 16 10.68 -38.83 -10.95
C ILE A 16 9.50 -37.96 -11.31
N SER A 17 9.02 -37.13 -10.38
CA SER A 17 8.12 -36.03 -10.66
C SER A 17 8.86 -34.98 -11.47
N LEU A 18 8.68 -34.99 -12.79
CA LEU A 18 9.03 -33.91 -13.69
C LEU A 18 8.22 -32.67 -13.26
N LEU A 19 8.83 -31.78 -12.47
CA LEU A 19 8.38 -30.41 -12.31
C LEU A 19 8.61 -29.73 -13.66
N ALA A 20 7.64 -29.85 -14.56
CA ALA A 20 7.54 -29.00 -15.71
C ALA A 20 7.30 -27.59 -15.16
N GLY A 21 8.35 -26.81 -14.99
CA GLY A 21 8.25 -25.38 -14.76
C GLY A 21 7.58 -24.79 -15.98
N CYS A 22 6.26 -24.60 -15.93
CA CYS A 22 5.56 -23.76 -16.88
C CYS A 22 6.13 -22.35 -16.76
N SER A 23 7.12 -22.02 -17.58
CA SER A 23 7.45 -20.62 -17.82
C SER A 23 6.22 -20.05 -18.53
N GLN A 24 5.37 -19.37 -17.76
CA GLN A 24 4.22 -18.70 -18.30
C GLN A 24 4.73 -17.60 -19.23
N ALA A 25 4.35 -17.66 -20.52
CA ALA A 25 4.69 -16.59 -21.45
C ALA A 25 4.16 -15.25 -20.90
N PRO A 26 4.88 -14.13 -21.12
CA PRO A 26 4.40 -12.83 -20.68
C PRO A 26 3.00 -12.56 -21.25
N THR A 27 2.10 -12.05 -20.39
CA THR A 27 0.78 -11.59 -20.83
C THR A 27 0.95 -10.36 -21.71
N ASN A 28 0.15 -10.24 -22.78
CA ASN A 28 0.16 -9.04 -23.60
C ASN A 28 -0.21 -7.82 -22.72
N LEU A 29 0.54 -6.72 -22.86
CA LEU A 29 0.34 -5.52 -22.05
C LEU A 29 -1.08 -4.95 -22.15
N SER A 30 -1.64 -4.88 -23.38
CA SER A 30 -3.01 -4.39 -23.57
C SER A 30 -4.05 -5.28 -22.92
N ASP A 31 -3.82 -6.60 -22.90
CA ASP A 31 -4.72 -7.52 -22.20
C ASP A 31 -4.60 -7.39 -20.68
N SER A 32 -3.38 -7.17 -20.17
CA SER A 32 -3.14 -6.90 -18.74
C SER A 32 -3.86 -5.64 -18.28
N LYS A 33 -3.79 -4.55 -19.05
CA LYS A 33 -4.52 -3.30 -18.77
C LYS A 33 -6.02 -3.53 -18.70
N LYS A 34 -6.60 -4.24 -19.67
CA LYS A 34 -8.03 -4.59 -19.67
C LYS A 34 -8.44 -5.48 -18.48
N ILE A 35 -7.55 -6.35 -18.01
CA ILE A 35 -7.79 -7.15 -16.82
C ILE A 35 -7.87 -6.25 -15.58
N ILE A 36 -6.93 -5.32 -15.44
CA ILE A 36 -6.90 -4.34 -14.35
C ILE A 36 -8.17 -3.47 -14.39
N GLU A 37 -8.52 -2.89 -15.53
CA GLU A 37 -9.74 -2.09 -15.68
C GLU A 37 -10.98 -2.86 -15.22
N ARG A 38 -11.17 -4.09 -15.72
CA ARG A 38 -12.31 -4.93 -15.31
C ARG A 38 -12.29 -5.27 -13.82
N TYR A 39 -11.11 -5.41 -13.23
CA TYR A 39 -10.98 -5.69 -11.80
C TYR A 39 -11.47 -4.52 -10.94
N TYR A 40 -11.05 -3.31 -11.29
CA TYR A 40 -11.53 -2.08 -10.62
C TYR A 40 -13.00 -1.82 -10.94
N ASP A 41 -13.38 -1.76 -12.22
CA ASP A 41 -14.73 -1.37 -12.65
C ASP A 41 -15.83 -2.36 -12.22
N SER A 42 -15.49 -3.62 -11.90
CA SER A 42 -16.44 -4.64 -11.42
C SER A 42 -16.68 -4.64 -9.90
N GLY A 43 -16.00 -3.77 -9.14
CA GLY A 43 -16.08 -3.73 -7.68
C GLY A 43 -15.26 -4.83 -6.97
N LYS A 44 -14.48 -5.63 -7.69
CA LYS A 44 -13.62 -6.65 -7.08
C LYS A 44 -12.48 -6.04 -6.29
N PHE A 45 -11.93 -4.95 -6.80
CA PHE A 45 -10.93 -4.17 -6.09
C PHE A 45 -11.48 -3.64 -4.76
N ASP A 46 -12.70 -3.07 -4.77
CA ASP A 46 -13.35 -2.58 -3.56
C ASP A 46 -13.58 -3.69 -2.55
N ALA A 47 -14.06 -4.86 -2.99
CA ALA A 47 -14.28 -5.99 -2.10
C ALA A 47 -12.97 -6.54 -1.49
N GLU A 48 -11.85 -6.52 -2.22
CA GLU A 48 -10.53 -6.87 -1.68
C GLU A 48 -10.09 -5.83 -0.63
N LEU A 49 -10.25 -4.55 -0.95
CA LEU A 49 -9.91 -3.45 -0.07
C LEU A 49 -10.74 -3.48 1.22
N ASP A 50 -12.05 -3.76 1.13
CA ASP A 50 -12.93 -3.97 2.29
C ASP A 50 -12.36 -5.03 3.24
N GLY A 51 -11.89 -6.16 2.69
CA GLY A 51 -11.28 -7.23 3.49
C GLY A 51 -10.02 -6.79 4.25
N VAL A 52 -9.16 -6.00 3.61
CA VAL A 52 -7.93 -5.48 4.23
C VAL A 52 -8.27 -4.46 5.33
N ILE A 53 -9.17 -3.54 5.04
CA ILE A 53 -9.58 -2.49 5.99
C ILE A 53 -10.33 -3.08 7.19
N ASP A 54 -11.16 -4.09 7.00
CA ASP A 54 -11.82 -4.79 8.11
C ASP A 54 -10.82 -5.47 9.06
N LEU A 55 -9.76 -6.05 8.52
CA LEU A 55 -8.67 -6.62 9.34
C LEU A 55 -7.93 -5.52 10.12
N ALA A 56 -7.63 -4.40 9.47
CA ALA A 56 -7.00 -3.25 10.11
C ALA A 56 -7.87 -2.68 11.23
N LYS A 57 -9.17 -2.46 10.98
CA LYS A 57 -10.14 -2.00 11.99
C LYS A 57 -10.17 -2.93 13.21
N LYS A 58 -10.22 -4.26 12.98
CA LYS A 58 -10.19 -5.26 14.07
C LYS A 58 -8.89 -5.22 14.87
N TYR A 59 -7.76 -4.95 14.21
CA TYR A 59 -6.48 -4.80 14.89
C TYR A 59 -6.47 -3.57 15.79
N PHE A 60 -6.77 -2.39 15.25
CA PHE A 60 -6.73 -1.13 16.00
C PHE A 60 -7.78 -1.07 17.11
N ASN A 61 -8.91 -1.75 17.00
CA ASN A 61 -9.91 -1.86 18.08
C ASN A 61 -9.38 -2.55 19.36
N ARG A 62 -8.25 -3.22 19.29
CA ARG A 62 -7.62 -3.86 20.47
C ARG A 62 -6.60 -2.95 21.15
N ILE A 63 -6.28 -1.82 20.54
CA ILE A 63 -5.30 -0.87 21.06
C ILE A 63 -6.05 0.20 21.88
N GLN A 64 -5.54 0.51 23.05
CA GLN A 64 -5.93 1.68 23.83
C GLN A 64 -4.89 2.77 23.54
N PRO A 65 -5.19 3.74 22.64
CA PRO A 65 -4.21 4.76 22.32
C PRO A 65 -3.93 5.67 23.51
N ASN A 66 -2.71 6.16 23.58
CA ASN A 66 -2.30 7.20 24.52
C ASN A 66 -1.94 8.48 23.76
N GLU A 67 -1.49 9.52 24.46
CA GLU A 67 -1.13 10.83 23.93
C GLU A 67 0.05 10.83 22.91
N HIS A 68 0.65 9.67 22.65
CA HIS A 68 1.75 9.50 21.69
C HIS A 68 1.40 8.57 20.55
N SER A 69 0.27 7.85 20.65
CA SER A 69 -0.09 6.80 19.68
C SER A 69 -0.50 7.40 18.34
N ALA A 70 0.25 7.08 17.29
CA ALA A 70 0.04 7.61 15.94
C ALA A 70 -0.13 6.50 14.90
N VAL A 71 -0.92 6.79 13.86
CA VAL A 71 -1.04 5.97 12.65
C VAL A 71 -0.64 6.82 11.44
N ILE A 72 0.23 6.26 10.61
CA ILE A 72 0.73 6.92 9.40
C ILE A 72 -0.05 6.42 8.20
N PHE A 73 -0.50 7.34 7.36
CA PHE A 73 -1.13 7.05 6.06
C PHE A 73 -0.28 7.63 4.93
N ASP A 74 -0.10 6.84 3.88
CA ASP A 74 0.22 7.40 2.58
C ASP A 74 -1.00 8.10 1.97
N ILE A 75 -0.82 8.86 0.89
CA ILE A 75 -1.91 9.61 0.24
C ILE A 75 -2.36 8.92 -1.05
N ASP A 76 -1.46 8.75 -2.03
CA ASP A 76 -1.79 8.34 -3.39
C ASP A 76 -2.17 6.86 -3.44
N ASP A 77 -3.37 6.56 -3.97
CA ASP A 77 -3.98 5.23 -4.00
C ASP A 77 -4.05 4.52 -2.62
N THR A 78 -3.89 5.33 -1.56
CA THR A 78 -4.09 4.94 -0.17
C THR A 78 -5.32 5.60 0.44
N VAL A 79 -5.41 6.92 0.44
CA VAL A 79 -6.60 7.67 0.90
C VAL A 79 -7.28 8.44 -0.23
N LEU A 80 -6.54 8.79 -1.27
CA LEU A 80 -7.01 9.44 -2.50
C LEU A 80 -6.71 8.54 -3.69
N SER A 81 -7.70 8.33 -4.57
CA SER A 81 -7.56 7.46 -5.74
C SER A 81 -7.05 8.21 -6.96
N ASN A 82 -6.04 7.68 -7.62
CA ASN A 82 -5.55 8.15 -8.91
C ASN A 82 -6.01 7.26 -10.08
N TYR A 83 -6.85 6.25 -9.83
CA TYR A 83 -7.24 5.26 -10.83
C TYR A 83 -7.80 5.88 -12.13
N HIS A 84 -8.70 6.86 -12.01
CA HIS A 84 -9.31 7.48 -13.18
C HIS A 84 -8.33 8.30 -14.01
N ASP A 85 -7.42 9.03 -13.35
CA ASP A 85 -6.36 9.77 -14.02
C ASP A 85 -5.41 8.81 -14.75
N MET A 86 -4.92 7.80 -14.06
CA MET A 86 -4.03 6.78 -14.63
C MET A 86 -4.67 6.04 -15.81
N LYS A 87 -5.96 5.68 -15.70
CA LYS A 87 -6.72 5.06 -16.79
C LYS A 87 -6.80 5.97 -18.01
N SER A 88 -6.95 7.29 -17.83
CA SER A 88 -7.04 8.27 -18.91
C SER A 88 -5.78 8.38 -19.75
N ILE A 89 -4.62 8.06 -19.17
CA ILE A 89 -3.30 8.05 -19.81
C ILE A 89 -2.78 6.62 -20.05
N ASP A 90 -3.71 5.67 -20.16
CA ASP A 90 -3.40 4.26 -20.48
C ASP A 90 -2.40 3.62 -19.48
N PHE A 91 -2.52 3.94 -18.18
CA PHE A 91 -1.65 3.49 -17.07
C PHE A 91 -0.17 3.82 -17.29
N GLY A 92 0.10 4.88 -18.04
CA GLY A 92 1.45 5.43 -18.18
C GLY A 92 1.81 6.33 -17.00
N TYR A 93 3.09 6.70 -16.91
CA TYR A 93 3.54 7.73 -15.97
C TYR A 93 4.22 8.87 -16.73
N ILE A 94 3.61 10.04 -16.66
CA ILE A 94 4.14 11.28 -17.24
C ILE A 94 4.23 12.30 -16.11
N PRO A 95 5.44 12.64 -15.61
CA PRO A 95 5.61 13.47 -14.42
C PRO A 95 4.81 14.77 -14.45
N LYS A 96 4.77 15.45 -15.62
CA LYS A 96 4.00 16.68 -15.74
C LYS A 96 2.50 16.47 -15.58
N LEU A 97 1.93 15.43 -16.15
CA LEU A 97 0.49 15.16 -16.04
C LEU A 97 0.12 14.76 -14.62
N SER A 98 0.95 13.95 -13.97
CA SER A 98 0.76 13.58 -12.56
C SER A 98 0.81 14.82 -11.65
N HIS A 99 1.78 15.71 -11.87
CA HIS A 99 1.86 16.97 -11.14
C HIS A 99 0.62 17.85 -11.38
N ASP A 100 0.23 18.05 -12.64
CA ASP A 100 -0.95 18.84 -13.01
C ASP A 100 -2.24 18.25 -12.39
N TRP A 101 -2.36 16.92 -12.30
CA TRP A 101 -3.46 16.23 -11.62
C TRP A 101 -3.49 16.53 -10.13
N ILE A 102 -2.35 16.40 -9.44
CA ILE A 102 -2.26 16.69 -8.00
C ILE A 102 -2.65 18.16 -7.72
N LEU A 103 -2.21 19.10 -8.56
CA LEU A 103 -2.52 20.52 -8.41
C LEU A 103 -4.00 20.86 -8.56
N GLN A 104 -4.80 20.03 -9.24
CA GLN A 104 -6.27 20.21 -9.30
C GLN A 104 -6.92 20.03 -7.92
N ALA A 105 -6.30 19.25 -7.04
CA ALA A 105 -6.82 18.93 -5.71
C ALA A 105 -8.23 18.30 -5.76
N ASP A 106 -8.48 17.44 -6.74
CA ASP A 106 -9.82 16.84 -6.97
C ASP A 106 -9.81 15.30 -6.99
N ALA A 107 -8.69 14.64 -6.63
CA ALA A 107 -8.64 13.20 -6.51
C ALA A 107 -9.75 12.69 -5.57
N PRO A 108 -10.54 11.69 -5.98
CA PRO A 108 -11.64 11.16 -5.18
C PRO A 108 -11.10 10.41 -3.95
N VAL A 109 -11.90 10.40 -2.89
CA VAL A 109 -11.61 9.63 -1.68
C VAL A 109 -11.70 8.13 -1.97
N ILE A 110 -10.86 7.34 -1.30
CA ILE A 110 -11.03 5.89 -1.16
C ILE A 110 -11.90 5.65 0.09
N PRO A 111 -13.18 5.27 -0.08
CA PRO A 111 -14.15 5.23 1.03
C PRO A 111 -13.70 4.34 2.20
N GLN A 112 -13.15 3.18 1.89
CA GLN A 112 -12.72 2.21 2.89
C GLN A 112 -11.59 2.75 3.78
N SER A 113 -10.62 3.44 3.17
CA SER A 113 -9.54 4.10 3.91
C SER A 113 -10.06 5.27 4.75
N LYS A 114 -11.07 5.97 4.26
CA LYS A 114 -11.75 7.03 5.02
C LYS A 114 -12.45 6.46 6.26
N GLU A 115 -13.12 5.31 6.14
CA GLU A 115 -13.75 4.65 7.29
C GLU A 115 -12.72 4.23 8.35
N LEU A 116 -11.55 3.72 7.94
CA LEU A 116 -10.47 3.40 8.89
C LEU A 116 -9.96 4.68 9.57
N TYR A 117 -9.72 5.73 8.79
CA TYR A 117 -9.29 7.03 9.32
C TYR A 117 -10.31 7.57 10.35
N ASP A 118 -11.61 7.58 10.05
CA ASP A 118 -12.64 8.08 10.95
C ASP A 118 -12.69 7.28 12.26
N GLN A 119 -12.54 5.97 12.18
CA GLN A 119 -12.46 5.11 13.36
C GLN A 119 -11.24 5.46 14.23
N LEU A 120 -10.06 5.62 13.63
CA LEU A 120 -8.83 5.93 14.36
C LEU A 120 -8.89 7.30 15.03
N VAL A 121 -9.43 8.29 14.32
CA VAL A 121 -9.69 9.64 14.89
C VAL A 121 -10.65 9.54 16.09
N ALA A 122 -11.74 8.81 15.94
CA ALA A 122 -12.71 8.62 17.04
C ALA A 122 -12.13 7.87 18.25
N GLN A 123 -11.13 7.03 18.03
CA GLN A 123 -10.39 6.33 19.08
C GLN A 123 -9.32 7.20 19.75
N GLY A 124 -8.95 8.35 19.18
CA GLY A 124 -7.96 9.26 19.73
C GLY A 124 -6.52 9.02 19.24
N PHE A 125 -6.33 8.31 18.14
CA PHE A 125 -5.02 8.22 17.49
C PHE A 125 -4.63 9.54 16.82
N HIS A 126 -3.36 9.91 16.92
CA HIS A 126 -2.75 10.91 16.05
C HIS A 126 -2.67 10.39 14.62
N ILE A 127 -3.06 11.20 13.67
CA ILE A 127 -2.98 10.85 12.24
C ILE A 127 -1.90 11.68 11.58
N ILE A 128 -1.03 11.01 10.83
CA ILE A 128 0.06 11.64 10.08
C ILE A 128 0.00 11.16 8.63
N PHE A 129 -0.07 12.08 7.70
CA PHE A 129 0.08 11.76 6.28
C PHE A 129 1.53 11.88 5.87
N LEU A 130 2.09 10.84 5.24
CA LEU A 130 3.48 10.79 4.77
C LEU A 130 3.50 10.32 3.31
N THR A 131 3.68 11.26 2.39
CA THR A 131 3.54 11.03 0.95
C THR A 131 4.84 11.29 0.18
N GLY A 132 4.99 10.65 -0.97
CA GLY A 132 6.05 10.93 -1.94
C GLY A 132 5.84 12.22 -2.75
N ARG A 133 4.71 12.89 -2.63
CA ARG A 133 4.42 14.17 -3.29
C ARG A 133 5.47 15.21 -2.95
N GLN A 134 5.70 16.15 -3.84
CA GLN A 134 6.75 17.16 -3.72
C GLN A 134 6.29 18.36 -2.89
N ALA A 135 7.25 19.18 -2.42
CA ALA A 135 6.96 20.36 -1.60
C ALA A 135 6.04 21.39 -2.27
N ASP A 136 6.11 21.55 -3.58
CA ASP A 136 5.25 22.43 -4.37
C ASP A 136 3.81 21.87 -4.59
N GLU A 137 3.57 20.61 -4.21
CA GLU A 137 2.26 19.95 -4.22
C GLU A 137 1.57 19.97 -2.84
N TYR A 138 2.22 20.54 -1.82
CA TYR A 138 1.74 20.51 -0.44
C TYR A 138 0.35 21.16 -0.27
N GLU A 139 0.15 22.37 -0.76
CA GLU A 139 -1.11 23.10 -0.61
C GLU A 139 -2.27 22.40 -1.33
N ALA A 140 -2.01 21.84 -2.52
CA ALA A 140 -3.00 21.09 -3.27
C ALA A 140 -3.34 19.76 -2.55
N SER A 141 -2.35 19.10 -1.98
CA SER A 141 -2.56 17.88 -1.20
C SER A 141 -3.40 18.16 0.04
N LEU A 142 -3.07 19.20 0.79
CA LEU A 142 -3.81 19.63 1.97
C LEU A 142 -5.28 19.95 1.62
N LYS A 143 -5.47 20.76 0.56
CA LYS A 143 -6.80 21.11 0.07
C LYS A 143 -7.61 19.86 -0.32
N ASN A 144 -7.01 18.92 -1.06
CA ASN A 144 -7.71 17.72 -1.49
C ASN A 144 -8.12 16.85 -0.29
N LEU A 145 -7.21 16.62 0.68
CA LEU A 145 -7.51 15.90 1.91
C LEU A 145 -8.70 16.51 2.64
N GLN A 146 -8.69 17.84 2.84
CA GLN A 146 -9.78 18.57 3.51
C GLN A 146 -11.10 18.46 2.76
N LEU A 147 -11.10 18.63 1.43
CA LEU A 147 -12.29 18.48 0.58
C LEU A 147 -12.90 17.06 0.66
N ARG A 148 -12.07 16.05 0.93
CA ARG A 148 -12.51 14.65 1.09
C ARG A 148 -12.76 14.25 2.55
N GLY A 149 -12.78 15.23 3.48
CA GLY A 149 -13.18 15.04 4.88
C GLY A 149 -12.06 14.55 5.80
N PHE A 150 -10.81 14.59 5.39
CA PHE A 150 -9.67 14.36 6.25
C PHE A 150 -9.28 15.67 6.94
N ASN A 151 -9.94 16.00 8.07
CA ASN A 151 -9.81 17.31 8.72
C ASN A 151 -9.08 17.25 10.08
N GLN A 152 -8.82 16.05 10.61
CA GLN A 152 -8.18 15.85 11.91
C GLN A 152 -6.89 15.03 11.71
N PHE A 153 -5.78 15.71 11.65
CA PHE A 153 -4.45 15.12 11.54
C PHE A 153 -3.40 16.08 12.11
N ASP A 154 -2.29 15.54 12.54
CA ASP A 154 -1.21 16.33 13.11
C ASP A 154 -0.34 16.96 12.04
N ARG A 155 -0.04 16.20 10.97
CA ARG A 155 0.90 16.62 9.93
C ARG A 155 0.57 16.02 8.57
N VAL A 156 0.94 16.78 7.54
CA VAL A 156 1.16 16.28 6.18
C VAL A 156 2.64 16.46 5.87
N ILE A 157 3.33 15.39 5.57
CA ILE A 157 4.76 15.38 5.26
C ILE A 157 4.92 15.05 3.79
N VAL A 158 5.48 16.00 3.04
CA VAL A 158 5.81 15.89 1.61
C VAL A 158 7.33 15.87 1.42
N ARG A 159 7.75 15.37 0.28
CA ARG A 159 9.19 15.25 -0.04
C ARG A 159 9.82 16.59 -0.32
N GLY A 160 10.82 16.95 0.47
CA GLY A 160 11.63 18.15 0.27
C GLY A 160 12.59 18.04 -0.94
N PRO A 161 13.13 19.19 -1.41
CA PRO A 161 14.07 19.20 -2.55
C PRO A 161 15.32 18.34 -2.34
N GLU A 162 15.86 18.32 -1.13
CA GLU A 162 17.07 17.56 -0.78
C GLU A 162 16.82 16.04 -0.73
N GLU A 163 15.56 15.65 -0.55
CA GLU A 163 15.16 14.26 -0.42
C GLU A 163 14.83 13.59 -1.76
N LYS A 164 14.82 14.34 -2.87
CA LYS A 164 14.54 13.83 -4.23
C LYS A 164 15.46 12.69 -4.66
N LYS A 165 16.66 12.60 -4.09
CA LYS A 165 17.63 11.55 -4.38
C LYS A 165 17.40 10.24 -3.60
N LEU A 166 16.60 10.29 -2.55
CA LEU A 166 16.30 9.11 -1.75
C LEU A 166 15.30 8.20 -2.49
N SER A 167 15.42 6.89 -2.29
CA SER A 167 14.34 5.98 -2.66
C SER A 167 13.07 6.32 -1.86
N ALA A 168 11.90 5.92 -2.34
CA ALA A 168 10.65 6.13 -1.61
C ALA A 168 10.71 5.45 -0.22
N LYS A 169 11.27 4.26 -0.15
CA LYS A 169 11.49 3.51 1.08
C LYS A 169 12.39 4.27 2.06
N ASP A 170 13.56 4.74 1.61
CA ASP A 170 14.52 5.41 2.50
C ASP A 170 13.96 6.73 3.02
N TYR A 171 13.29 7.51 2.14
CA TYR A 171 12.60 8.72 2.51
C TYR A 171 11.54 8.47 3.60
N LYS A 172 10.61 7.54 3.36
CA LYS A 172 9.53 7.25 4.31
C LYS A 172 10.05 6.64 5.62
N THR A 173 11.07 5.79 5.55
CA THR A 173 11.73 5.23 6.73
C THR A 173 12.37 6.32 7.59
N ALA A 174 13.09 7.27 6.97
CA ALA A 174 13.73 8.38 7.69
C ALA A 174 12.69 9.24 8.43
N HIS A 175 11.56 9.56 7.80
CA HIS A 175 10.50 10.33 8.43
C HIS A 175 9.80 9.57 9.57
N ARG A 176 9.50 8.26 9.41
CA ARG A 176 8.94 7.45 10.49
C ARG A 176 9.89 7.39 11.70
N LYS A 177 11.20 7.21 11.45
CA LYS A 177 12.22 7.26 12.49
C LYS A 177 12.23 8.61 13.21
N ALA A 178 12.25 9.72 12.48
CA ALA A 178 12.24 11.07 13.05
C ALA A 178 10.98 11.32 13.88
N LEU A 179 9.81 10.84 13.46
CA LEU A 179 8.57 10.91 14.25
C LEU A 179 8.70 10.15 15.57
N THR A 180 9.28 8.95 15.55
CA THR A 180 9.54 8.16 16.77
C THR A 180 10.50 8.90 17.71
N GLU A 181 11.55 9.53 17.17
CA GLU A 181 12.51 10.34 17.95
C GLU A 181 11.85 11.60 18.54
N GLN A 182 10.78 12.11 17.93
CA GLN A 182 9.95 13.21 18.43
C GLN A 182 8.92 12.79 19.48
N GLY A 183 8.87 11.52 19.82
CA GLY A 183 8.01 10.98 20.88
C GLY A 183 6.74 10.28 20.42
N TYR A 184 6.48 10.19 19.09
CA TYR A 184 5.34 9.39 18.61
C TYR A 184 5.61 7.89 18.76
N THR A 185 4.60 7.16 19.19
CA THR A 185 4.54 5.70 19.09
C THR A 185 3.77 5.34 17.83
N ILE A 186 4.46 4.85 16.81
CA ILE A 186 3.81 4.47 15.55
C ILE A 186 3.13 3.11 15.73
N GLU A 187 1.82 3.13 15.91
CA GLU A 187 1.00 1.93 16.11
C GLU A 187 0.69 1.20 14.80
N GLY A 188 0.70 1.93 13.68
CA GLY A 188 0.54 1.35 12.36
C GLY A 188 0.90 2.28 11.22
N SER A 189 1.12 1.67 10.05
CA SER A 189 1.30 2.38 8.79
C SER A 189 0.42 1.76 7.72
N VAL A 190 -0.28 2.61 6.97
CA VAL A 190 -1.23 2.26 5.91
C VAL A 190 -0.69 2.78 4.60
N GLY A 191 -0.56 1.93 3.59
CA GLY A 191 -0.05 2.31 2.28
C GLY A 191 -0.30 1.25 1.21
N ASP A 192 -0.32 1.67 -0.05
CA ASP A 192 -0.52 0.82 -1.21
C ASP A 192 0.80 0.29 -1.81
N GLN A 193 1.94 0.84 -1.39
CA GLN A 193 3.27 0.40 -1.82
C GLN A 193 4.09 -0.18 -0.66
N TRP A 194 4.95 -1.16 -0.97
CA TRP A 194 5.87 -1.68 0.05
C TRP A 194 6.87 -0.63 0.55
N SER A 195 7.22 0.35 -0.29
CA SER A 195 8.05 1.48 0.12
C SER A 195 7.45 2.31 1.27
N ASP A 196 6.12 2.27 1.46
CA ASP A 196 5.42 2.92 2.57
C ASP A 196 5.62 2.19 3.90
N LEU A 197 5.87 0.89 3.84
CA LEU A 197 5.68 -0.06 4.92
C LEU A 197 6.97 -0.78 5.34
N GLU A 198 8.01 -0.74 4.52
CA GLU A 198 9.32 -1.34 4.79
C GLU A 198 10.29 -0.38 5.48
N GLY A 199 11.41 -0.93 5.99
CA GLY A 199 12.50 -0.14 6.61
C GLY A 199 12.35 0.11 8.11
N GLY A 200 11.27 -0.36 8.73
CA GLY A 200 11.02 -0.24 10.18
C GLY A 200 10.27 1.02 10.58
N TYR A 201 10.05 1.15 11.89
CA TYR A 201 9.28 2.22 12.52
C TYR A 201 7.83 2.32 11.99
N THR A 202 7.24 1.17 11.64
CA THR A 202 5.94 1.11 10.94
C THR A 202 4.77 0.75 11.85
N GLY A 203 5.04 0.13 13.01
CA GLY A 203 3.99 -0.53 13.77
C GLY A 203 3.33 -1.65 12.94
N HIS A 204 2.02 -1.80 13.05
CA HIS A 204 1.24 -2.73 12.26
C HIS A 204 1.18 -2.32 10.80
N VAL A 205 1.52 -3.24 9.91
CA VAL A 205 1.55 -3.00 8.46
C VAL A 205 0.18 -3.26 7.86
N VAL A 206 -0.42 -2.23 7.27
CA VAL A 206 -1.67 -2.33 6.52
C VAL A 206 -1.37 -2.07 5.03
N LYS A 207 -1.12 -3.15 4.29
CA LYS A 207 -0.81 -3.11 2.86
C LYS A 207 -2.09 -3.15 2.04
N LEU A 208 -2.43 -2.02 1.42
CA LEU A 208 -3.56 -1.92 0.51
C LEU A 208 -3.22 -2.50 -0.88
N PRO A 209 -4.18 -3.06 -1.61
CA PRO A 209 -3.95 -3.52 -2.97
C PRO A 209 -3.66 -2.35 -3.91
N ASN A 210 -2.74 -2.56 -4.86
CA ASN A 210 -2.53 -1.70 -6.02
C ASN A 210 -2.05 -2.57 -7.19
N TYR A 211 -2.70 -2.42 -8.34
CA TYR A 211 -2.43 -3.18 -9.57
C TYR A 211 -2.04 -2.30 -10.75
N THR A 212 -1.95 -0.98 -10.54
CA THR A 212 -1.72 0.00 -11.61
C THR A 212 -0.25 0.37 -11.78
N TYR A 213 0.51 0.41 -10.68
CA TYR A 213 1.94 0.69 -10.68
C TYR A 213 2.63 0.06 -9.46
N LYS A 214 3.95 0.06 -9.50
CA LYS A 214 4.81 -0.33 -8.39
C LYS A 214 5.92 0.71 -8.20
N ILE A 215 6.18 1.06 -6.96
CA ILE A 215 7.31 1.92 -6.54
C ILE A 215 8.31 1.07 -5.78
N ASP A 216 9.56 1.03 -6.26
CA ASP A 216 10.69 0.32 -5.65
C ASP A 216 11.49 1.23 -4.70
#